data_69532e01e752e27348da9c19525536fd
#
_entry.id   69532e01e752e27348da9c19525536fd
#
_cell.length_a   1.000
_cell.length_b   1.000
_cell.length_c   1.000
_cell.angle_alpha   90.00
_cell.angle_beta   90.00
_cell.angle_gamma   90.00
#
_symmetry.space_group_name_H-M   'P 1'
#
loop_
_entity.id
_entity.type
_entity.pdbx_description
1 polymer ?
#
loop_
_entity_poly.entity_id
_entity_poly.type
_entity_poly.pdbx_seq_one_letter_code
_entity_poly.pdbx_strand_id
1 'polypeptide(L)'
;MKLLIPRAELKEAVAGLGKVINPRASIPILTHVRLDAHDGALSLTGTDLSRTATYVVEGAGSVTGVGSAIVPFDALQSILKSAQGTVVEIETTGANEVSLGCSVSGHTASRRVATPDLADWPELPKAPATKPVDARLLDHIRQASIFASK
;
A
#
# COMPACT_ATOMS: atom_id res chain seq x y z
N MET A 1 5.08 12.91 -8.35
CA MET A 1 4.46 12.66 -7.03
C MET A 1 5.56 12.31 -6.04
N LYS A 2 5.56 12.96 -4.88
CA LYS A 2 6.51 12.66 -3.80
C LYS A 2 5.72 12.42 -2.50
N LEU A 3 6.00 11.32 -1.82
CA LEU A 3 5.31 10.86 -0.64
C LEU A 3 6.31 10.70 0.51
N LEU A 4 6.01 11.25 1.66
CA LEU A 4 6.72 11.02 2.91
C LEU A 4 5.77 10.29 3.87
N ILE A 5 6.01 9.02 4.08
CA ILE A 5 5.10 8.14 4.84
C ILE A 5 5.78 7.74 6.15
N PRO A 6 5.13 7.90 7.31
CA PRO A 6 5.63 7.36 8.56
C PRO A 6 5.87 5.85 8.42
N ARG A 7 7.07 5.41 8.78
CA ARG A 7 7.45 3.99 8.64
C ARG A 7 6.49 3.05 9.38
N ALA A 8 5.97 3.48 10.51
CA ALA A 8 5.02 2.67 11.30
C ALA A 8 3.74 2.40 10.50
N GLU A 9 3.15 3.43 9.90
CA GLU A 9 1.92 3.31 9.10
C GLU A 9 2.15 2.49 7.83
N LEU A 10 3.27 2.72 7.13
CA LEU A 10 3.62 1.92 5.96
C LEU A 10 3.81 0.43 6.35
N LYS A 11 4.36 0.16 7.52
CA LYS A 11 4.53 -1.22 8.03
C LYS A 11 3.18 -1.89 8.29
N GLU A 12 2.22 -1.19 8.87
CA GLU A 12 0.85 -1.70 9.08
C GLU A 12 0.15 -1.96 7.75
N ALA A 13 0.21 -1.00 6.82
CA ALA A 13 -0.36 -1.15 5.50
C ALA A 13 0.21 -2.37 4.77
N VAL A 14 1.54 -2.51 4.73
CA VAL A 14 2.22 -3.63 4.08
C VAL A 14 1.89 -4.97 4.77
N ALA A 15 1.76 -5.00 6.08
CA ALA A 15 1.35 -6.20 6.81
C ALA A 15 -0.10 -6.60 6.49
N GLY A 16 -1.01 -5.63 6.36
CA GLY A 16 -2.39 -5.86 5.94
C GLY A 16 -2.49 -6.33 4.50
N LEU A 17 -1.84 -5.63 3.57
CA LEU A 17 -1.83 -5.97 2.15
C LEU A 17 -1.20 -7.34 1.86
N GLY A 18 -0.21 -7.76 2.66
CA GLY A 18 0.42 -9.07 2.56
C GLY A 18 -0.51 -10.27 2.81
N LYS A 19 -1.72 -10.03 3.34
CA LYS A 19 -2.76 -11.06 3.48
C LYS A 19 -3.56 -11.28 2.19
N VAL A 20 -3.47 -10.35 1.25
CA VAL A 20 -4.17 -10.38 -0.04
C VAL A 20 -3.19 -10.61 -1.18
N ILE A 21 -2.07 -9.89 -1.19
CA ILE A 21 -1.06 -9.99 -2.24
C ILE A 21 -0.33 -11.32 -2.15
N ASN A 22 -0.43 -12.12 -3.22
CA ASN A 22 0.36 -13.33 -3.35
C ASN A 22 1.68 -13.02 -4.10
N PRO A 23 2.84 -13.15 -3.45
CA PRO A 23 4.13 -12.87 -4.09
C PRO A 23 4.49 -13.86 -5.22
N ARG A 24 3.73 -14.95 -5.35
CA ARG A 24 3.87 -15.96 -6.42
C ARG A 24 2.68 -15.98 -7.37
N ALA A 25 1.98 -14.84 -7.51
CA ALA A 25 0.87 -14.75 -8.45
C ALA A 25 1.34 -14.99 -9.89
N SER A 26 0.55 -15.72 -10.67
CA SER A 26 0.83 -16.02 -12.08
C SER A 26 0.77 -14.75 -12.94
N ILE A 27 0.00 -13.77 -12.52
CA ILE A 27 -0.14 -12.46 -13.17
C ILE A 27 0.78 -11.47 -12.45
N PRO A 28 1.86 -10.98 -13.07
CA PRO A 28 2.88 -10.20 -12.40
C PRO A 28 2.36 -8.94 -11.71
N ILE A 29 1.39 -8.25 -12.30
CA ILE A 29 0.82 -7.01 -11.74
C ILE A 29 0.22 -7.22 -10.34
N LEU A 30 -0.29 -8.42 -10.04
CA LEU A 30 -0.90 -8.76 -8.75
C LEU A 30 0.13 -8.91 -7.62
N THR A 31 1.42 -8.87 -7.94
CA THR A 31 2.51 -8.80 -6.95
C THR A 31 2.87 -7.37 -6.56
N HIS A 32 2.10 -6.39 -7.02
CA HIS A 32 2.35 -4.98 -6.82
C HIS A 32 1.29 -4.32 -5.94
N VAL A 33 1.60 -3.13 -5.48
CA VAL A 33 0.71 -2.24 -4.74
C VAL A 33 0.49 -0.99 -5.56
N ARG A 34 -0.75 -0.59 -5.74
CA ARG A 34 -1.10 0.69 -6.30
C ARG A 34 -1.16 1.73 -5.19
N LEU A 35 -0.50 2.85 -5.41
CA LEU A 35 -0.50 4.04 -4.58
C LEU A 35 -1.32 5.11 -5.29
N ASP A 36 -2.30 5.67 -4.61
CA ASP A 36 -3.08 6.80 -5.10
C ASP A 36 -3.02 7.94 -4.09
N ALA A 37 -2.51 9.09 -4.53
CA ALA A 37 -2.39 10.31 -3.72
C ALA A 37 -3.37 11.36 -4.22
N HIS A 38 -4.34 11.71 -3.41
CA HIS A 38 -5.36 12.72 -3.68
C HIS A 38 -5.67 13.53 -2.42
N ASP A 39 -5.76 14.84 -2.55
CA ASP A 39 -6.24 15.76 -1.51
C ASP A 39 -5.55 15.60 -0.14
N GLY A 40 -4.24 15.31 -0.17
CA GLY A 40 -3.46 15.10 1.05
C GLY A 40 -3.63 13.73 1.69
N ALA A 41 -4.50 12.87 1.16
CA ALA A 41 -4.63 11.48 1.56
C ALA A 41 -3.84 10.55 0.63
N LEU A 42 -3.36 9.46 1.18
CA LEU A 42 -2.69 8.39 0.43
C LEU A 42 -3.44 7.09 0.65
N SER A 43 -3.79 6.41 -0.42
CA SER A 43 -4.28 5.03 -0.36
C SER A 43 -3.30 4.04 -0.98
N LEU A 44 -3.17 2.88 -0.35
CA LEU A 44 -2.40 1.74 -0.83
C LEU A 44 -3.37 0.60 -1.12
N THR A 45 -3.41 0.13 -2.36
CA THR A 45 -4.35 -0.92 -2.78
C THR A 45 -3.60 -2.14 -3.30
N GLY A 46 -3.98 -3.32 -2.81
CA GLY A 46 -3.52 -4.62 -3.30
C GLY A 46 -4.70 -5.53 -3.61
N THR A 47 -4.55 -6.40 -4.60
CA THR A 47 -5.61 -7.32 -5.03
C THR A 47 -5.04 -8.66 -5.50
N ASP A 48 -5.83 -9.72 -5.34
CA ASP A 48 -5.65 -11.03 -5.98
C ASP A 48 -6.77 -11.33 -6.99
N LEU A 49 -7.53 -10.30 -7.41
CA LEU A 49 -8.74 -10.30 -8.22
C LEU A 49 -10.00 -10.83 -7.50
N SER A 50 -9.85 -11.74 -6.57
CA SER A 50 -10.97 -12.23 -5.74
C SER A 50 -11.21 -11.36 -4.51
N ARG A 51 -10.13 -10.80 -3.98
CA ARG A 51 -10.13 -9.92 -2.82
C ARG A 51 -9.33 -8.66 -3.13
N THR A 52 -9.80 -7.55 -2.61
CA THR A 52 -9.09 -6.27 -2.68
C THR A 52 -9.01 -5.69 -1.29
N ALA A 53 -7.83 -5.24 -0.91
CA ALA A 53 -7.61 -4.49 0.32
C ALA A 53 -7.06 -3.11 -0.02
N THR A 54 -7.65 -2.09 0.60
CA THR A 54 -7.17 -0.72 0.51
C THR A 54 -6.88 -0.22 1.91
N TYR A 55 -5.67 0.30 2.10
CA TYR A 55 -5.26 0.96 3.34
C TYR A 55 -5.16 2.45 3.07
N VAL A 56 -5.85 3.25 3.88
CA VAL A 56 -5.81 4.71 3.80
C VAL A 56 -4.89 5.22 4.91
N VAL A 57 -3.86 5.96 4.53
CA VAL A 57 -2.94 6.62 5.46
C VAL A 57 -3.53 7.98 5.81
N GLU A 58 -4.12 8.07 7.00
CA GLU A 58 -4.65 9.32 7.54
C GLU A 58 -3.50 10.11 8.18
N GLY A 59 -3.19 11.28 7.64
CA GLY A 59 -2.11 12.12 8.17
C GLY A 59 -0.73 11.76 7.62
N ALA A 60 -0.67 11.24 6.39
CA ALA A 60 0.59 11.16 5.66
C ALA A 60 1.30 12.52 5.75
N GLY A 61 2.45 12.54 6.42
CA GLY A 61 3.13 13.77 6.88
C GLY A 61 3.49 14.75 5.79
N SER A 62 3.54 14.34 4.53
CA SER A 62 3.58 15.20 3.36
C SER A 62 3.30 14.40 2.10
N VAL A 63 2.10 14.48 1.60
CA VAL A 63 1.78 14.10 0.22
C VAL A 63 1.99 15.34 -0.63
N THR A 64 3.07 15.38 -1.39
CA THR A 64 3.33 16.48 -2.31
C THR A 64 2.98 16.03 -3.73
N GLY A 65 1.94 16.65 -4.27
CA GLY A 65 1.41 16.33 -5.60
C GLY A 65 0.32 15.25 -5.57
N VAL A 66 -0.52 15.31 -6.59
CA VAL A 66 -1.57 14.34 -6.90
C VAL A 66 -1.01 13.37 -7.91
N GLY A 67 -1.37 12.10 -7.82
CA GLY A 67 -0.98 11.09 -8.79
C GLY A 67 -1.12 9.68 -8.29
N SER A 68 -0.86 8.74 -9.20
CA SER A 68 -0.89 7.32 -8.93
C SER A 68 0.43 6.67 -9.36
N ALA A 69 0.83 5.63 -8.67
CA ALA A 69 2.00 4.81 -9.02
C ALA A 69 1.75 3.36 -8.63
N ILE A 70 2.44 2.45 -9.31
CA ILE A 70 2.45 1.03 -8.96
C ILE A 70 3.84 0.70 -8.44
N VAL A 71 3.92 0.00 -7.32
CA VAL A 71 5.20 -0.33 -6.69
C VAL A 71 5.24 -1.82 -6.38
N PRO A 72 6.34 -2.53 -6.69
CA PRO A 72 6.50 -3.92 -6.32
C PRO A 72 6.36 -4.12 -4.80
N PHE A 73 5.56 -5.09 -4.39
CA PHE A 73 5.32 -5.36 -2.97
C PHE A 73 6.58 -5.79 -2.21
N ASP A 74 7.45 -6.56 -2.86
CA ASP A 74 8.74 -6.99 -2.31
C ASP A 74 9.69 -5.81 -2.08
N ALA A 75 9.65 -4.78 -2.95
CA ALA A 75 10.42 -3.57 -2.78
C ALA A 75 9.98 -2.78 -1.54
N LEU A 76 8.66 -2.68 -1.30
CA LEU A 76 8.13 -2.07 -0.06
C LEU A 76 8.54 -2.88 1.19
N GLN A 77 8.48 -4.19 1.12
CA GLN A 77 8.94 -5.05 2.23
C GLN A 77 10.44 -4.88 2.47
N SER A 78 11.23 -4.79 1.40
CA SER A 78 12.69 -4.65 1.48
C SER A 78 13.08 -3.32 2.13
N ILE A 79 12.47 -2.20 1.70
CA ILE A 79 12.77 -0.90 2.30
C ILE A 79 12.40 -0.85 3.78
N LEU A 80 11.27 -1.46 4.17
CA LEU A 80 10.86 -1.54 5.57
C LEU A 80 11.82 -2.36 6.45
N LYS A 81 12.47 -3.38 5.90
CA LYS A 81 13.47 -4.20 6.60
C LYS A 81 14.80 -3.46 6.75
N SER A 82 15.22 -2.75 5.72
CA SER A 82 16.51 -2.05 5.66
C SER A 82 16.47 -0.65 6.27
N ALA A 83 15.29 -0.02 6.31
CA ALA A 83 15.12 1.34 6.78
C ALA A 83 15.36 1.45 8.29
N GLN A 84 16.30 2.31 8.69
CA GLN A 84 16.53 2.66 10.09
C GLN A 84 15.85 3.99 10.48
N GLY A 85 15.31 4.74 9.51
CA GLY A 85 14.61 6.00 9.73
C GLY A 85 13.13 5.83 10.12
N THR A 86 12.54 6.94 10.55
CA THR A 86 11.11 6.99 10.95
C THR A 86 10.19 7.28 9.77
N VAL A 87 10.72 7.75 8.63
CA VAL A 87 9.99 8.13 7.44
C VAL A 87 10.54 7.41 6.23
N VAL A 88 9.65 6.90 5.40
CA VAL A 88 9.95 6.32 4.08
C VAL A 88 9.52 7.34 3.02
N GLU A 89 10.42 7.61 2.09
CA GLU A 89 10.18 8.48 0.94
C GLU A 89 9.90 7.62 -0.29
N ILE A 90 8.82 7.94 -1.01
CA ILE A 90 8.46 7.32 -2.28
C ILE A 90 8.30 8.44 -3.30
N GLU A 91 9.08 8.41 -4.37
CA GLU A 91 9.07 9.44 -5.40
C GLU A 91 8.98 8.83 -6.79
N THR A 92 8.03 9.30 -7.61
CA THR A 92 7.99 8.94 -9.03
C THR A 92 9.04 9.73 -9.77
N THR A 93 10.05 9.05 -10.33
CA THR A 93 11.18 9.65 -11.05
C THR A 93 11.03 9.60 -12.57
N GLY A 94 10.09 8.79 -13.06
CA GLY A 94 9.78 8.64 -14.48
C GLY A 94 8.40 8.02 -14.69
N ALA A 95 8.06 7.72 -15.94
CA ALA A 95 6.78 7.10 -16.27
C ALA A 95 6.64 5.70 -15.62
N ASN A 96 7.72 4.92 -15.61
CA ASN A 96 7.75 3.54 -15.13
C ASN A 96 8.90 3.33 -14.13
N GLU A 97 9.18 4.32 -13.31
CA GLU A 97 10.24 4.24 -12.30
C GLU A 97 9.84 4.98 -11.03
N VAL A 98 10.07 4.33 -9.90
CA VAL A 98 9.86 4.89 -8.57
C VAL A 98 11.15 4.77 -7.76
N SER A 99 11.51 5.84 -7.06
CA SER A 99 12.58 5.85 -6.07
C SER A 99 11.98 5.60 -4.68
N LEU A 100 12.51 4.61 -4.00
CA LEU A 100 12.18 4.29 -2.60
C LEU A 100 13.36 4.68 -1.73
N GLY A 101 13.15 5.53 -0.77
CA GLY A 101 14.20 6.04 0.09
C GLY A 101 13.84 6.02 1.58
N CYS A 102 14.87 6.08 2.40
CA CYS A 102 14.73 6.28 3.82
C CYS A 102 15.78 7.28 4.29
N SER A 103 15.37 8.25 5.08
CA SER A 103 16.27 9.27 5.61
C SER A 103 16.70 8.90 7.03
N VAL A 104 18.01 8.84 7.26
CA VAL A 104 18.62 8.57 8.58
C VAL A 104 19.67 9.65 8.84
N SER A 105 19.51 10.41 9.91
CA SER A 105 20.50 11.42 10.33
C SER A 105 20.94 12.38 9.21
N GLY A 106 20.02 12.79 8.35
CA GLY A 106 20.29 13.71 7.23
C GLY A 106 20.87 13.06 5.97
N HIS A 107 21.09 11.74 5.98
CA HIS A 107 21.49 10.99 4.80
C HIS A 107 20.29 10.20 4.25
N THR A 108 20.02 10.32 2.95
CA THR A 108 18.96 9.56 2.27
C THR A 108 19.59 8.44 1.46
N ALA A 109 19.31 7.21 1.87
CA ALA A 109 19.58 6.05 1.03
C ALA A 109 18.35 5.79 0.17
N SER A 110 18.50 5.82 -1.15
CA SER A 110 17.41 5.56 -2.08
C SER A 110 17.75 4.43 -3.06
N ARG A 111 16.72 3.71 -3.47
CA ARG A 111 16.80 2.66 -4.51
C ARG A 111 15.73 2.93 -5.56
N ARG A 112 16.15 2.93 -6.82
CA ARG A 112 15.22 3.00 -7.95
C ARG A 112 14.69 1.61 -8.28
N VAL A 113 13.40 1.56 -8.58
CA VAL A 113 12.68 0.32 -8.90
C VAL A 113 11.85 0.58 -10.15
N ALA A 114 11.99 -0.31 -11.14
CA ALA A 114 11.12 -0.30 -12.30
C ALA A 114 9.69 -0.67 -11.91
N THR A 115 8.73 -0.01 -12.51
CA THR A 115 7.30 -0.22 -12.24
C THR A 115 6.56 -0.50 -13.55
N PRO A 116 5.50 -1.32 -13.51
CA PRO A 116 4.62 -1.48 -14.67
C PRO A 116 3.86 -0.19 -14.98
N ASP A 117 3.27 -0.14 -16.17
CA ASP A 117 2.38 0.96 -16.53
C ASP A 117 1.12 0.94 -15.65
N LEU A 118 0.64 2.13 -15.29
CA LEU A 118 -0.60 2.27 -14.53
C LEU A 118 -1.82 1.70 -15.27
N ALA A 119 -1.78 1.73 -16.60
CA ALA A 119 -2.82 1.15 -17.46
C ALA A 119 -2.94 -0.38 -17.32
N ASP A 120 -1.88 -1.05 -16.88
CA ASP A 120 -1.89 -2.51 -16.65
C ASP A 120 -2.62 -2.90 -15.36
N TRP A 121 -2.95 -1.92 -14.49
CA TRP A 121 -3.66 -2.21 -13.25
C TRP A 121 -5.08 -2.68 -13.55
N PRO A 122 -5.53 -3.82 -12.96
CA PRO A 122 -6.86 -4.34 -13.22
C PRO A 122 -7.96 -3.39 -12.75
N GLU A 123 -9.03 -3.28 -13.52
CA GLU A 123 -10.23 -2.61 -13.05
C GLU A 123 -10.83 -3.37 -11.86
N LEU A 124 -10.91 -2.67 -10.74
CA LEU A 124 -11.48 -3.25 -9.53
C LEU A 124 -12.99 -3.02 -9.51
N PRO A 125 -13.79 -4.01 -9.09
CA PRO A 125 -15.22 -3.83 -8.94
C PRO A 125 -15.47 -2.69 -7.92
N LYS A 126 -16.36 -1.78 -8.27
CA LYS A 126 -16.77 -0.73 -7.34
C LYS A 126 -17.44 -1.38 -6.13
N ALA A 127 -17.00 -1.00 -4.95
CA ALA A 127 -17.66 -1.45 -3.73
C ALA A 127 -19.15 -1.04 -3.77
N PRO A 128 -20.08 -1.96 -3.46
CA PRO A 128 -21.49 -1.59 -3.34
C PRO A 128 -21.67 -0.55 -2.23
N ALA A 129 -22.73 0.23 -2.32
CA ALA A 129 -23.06 1.19 -1.28
C ALA A 129 -23.12 0.49 0.08
N THR A 130 -22.24 0.89 0.98
CA THR A 130 -22.13 0.29 2.32
C THR A 130 -23.10 0.98 3.27
N LYS A 131 -23.75 0.20 4.12
CA LYS A 131 -24.51 0.74 5.26
C LYS A 131 -23.61 0.72 6.49
N PRO A 132 -23.69 1.73 7.38
CA PRO A 132 -22.97 1.69 8.64
C PRO A 132 -23.45 0.48 9.45
N VAL A 133 -22.50 -0.27 9.98
CA VAL A 133 -22.76 -1.47 10.78
C VAL A 133 -22.57 -1.12 12.25
N ASP A 134 -23.48 -1.59 13.10
CA ASP A 134 -23.37 -1.42 14.55
C ASP A 134 -22.07 -2.11 15.06
N ALA A 135 -21.34 -1.42 15.93
CA ALA A 135 -20.12 -1.94 16.56
C ALA A 135 -20.36 -3.29 17.26
N ARG A 136 -21.53 -3.51 17.85
CA ARG A 136 -21.91 -4.79 18.47
C ARG A 136 -21.94 -5.94 17.45
N LEU A 137 -22.40 -5.68 16.21
CA LEU A 137 -22.41 -6.70 15.17
C LEU A 137 -20.99 -7.08 14.76
N LEU A 138 -20.09 -6.12 14.70
CA LEU A 138 -18.68 -6.37 14.40
C LEU A 138 -18.02 -7.22 15.49
N ASP A 139 -18.32 -6.96 16.76
CA ASP A 139 -17.81 -7.78 17.88
C ASP A 139 -18.35 -9.21 17.81
N HIS A 140 -19.63 -9.38 17.50
CA HIS A 140 -20.22 -10.73 17.33
C HIS A 140 -19.60 -11.49 16.16
N ILE A 141 -19.38 -10.83 15.03
CA ILE A 141 -18.68 -11.43 13.87
C ILE A 141 -17.25 -11.82 14.25
N ARG A 142 -16.54 -10.98 14.98
CA ARG A 142 -15.18 -11.25 15.46
C ARG A 142 -15.15 -12.46 16.41
N GLN A 143 -16.10 -12.57 17.34
CA GLN A 143 -16.22 -13.72 18.22
C GLN A 143 -16.57 -15.00 17.43
N ALA A 144 -17.54 -14.92 16.53
CA ALA A 144 -17.93 -16.07 15.70
C ALA A 144 -16.76 -16.56 14.82
N SER A 145 -15.93 -15.67 14.29
CA SER A 145 -14.78 -16.04 13.45
C SER A 145 -13.73 -16.90 14.19
N ILE A 146 -13.62 -16.76 15.51
CA ILE A 146 -12.72 -17.60 16.33
C ILE A 146 -13.15 -19.05 16.30
N PHE A 147 -14.45 -19.31 16.22
CA PHE A 147 -15.00 -20.68 16.16
C PHE A 147 -15.13 -21.24 14.74
N ALA A 148 -15.11 -20.39 13.73
CA ALA A 148 -15.24 -20.78 12.33
C ALA A 148 -13.89 -21.18 11.67
N SER A 149 -12.77 -20.95 12.34
CA SER A 149 -11.42 -21.20 11.80
C SER A 149 -10.88 -22.59 12.19
N LYS A 150 -11.69 -23.64 12.03
CA LYS A 150 -11.22 -25.04 12.14
C LYS A 150 -11.48 -25.78 10.84
#